data_85f2b9b6d97175e4371b4666f6ac7ade
#
_entry.id   85f2b9b6d97175e4371b4666f6ac7ade
#
_cell.length_a   1.000
_cell.length_b   1.000
_cell.length_c   1.000
_cell.angle_alpha   90.00
_cell.angle_beta   90.00
_cell.angle_gamma   90.00
#
_symmetry.space_group_name_H-M   'P 1'
#
loop_
_entity.id
_entity.type
_entity.pdbx_description
1 polymer ?
#
loop_
_entity_poly.entity_id
_entity_poly.type
_entity_poly.pdbx_seq_one_letter_code
_entity_poly.pdbx_strand_id
1 'polypeptide(L)'
;VMSLDQRIQTLAYEELNKAVSHHRAKAGSVVVLDAQTGEILALANSPAYDPNSPGHADSEQRRNRAVTDMIEPGSAMKPFTIAKALDSGKVGVNTWFNTNPYKIGPATVRDTHVYPSLDVRGIMQKSSNVGTSRLSAMFKPQEMYDFYHSLGVGQRMHSGFPGESAGLLRKWENWRPIEQATMSFGYGLQLSLLQLARAYTVITHDGELLPVSFEKQAAAPKGQQIIKPATAKAVRNIMVSVTEKGGTGTAGAVDGFDVGAKTGTARKLVNGRYVDNKHV
;
A
#
# COMPACT_ATOMS: atom_id res chain seq x y z
N VAL A 1 -26.51 3.75 -10.01
CA VAL A 1 -26.23 4.79 -8.99
C VAL A 1 -24.74 4.68 -8.65
N MET A 2 -24.03 5.81 -8.60
CA MET A 2 -22.61 5.82 -8.23
C MET A 2 -22.44 5.48 -6.75
N SER A 3 -21.34 4.84 -6.42
CA SER A 3 -20.96 4.45 -5.05
C SER A 3 -20.42 5.62 -4.22
N LEU A 4 -20.01 6.72 -4.86
CA LEU A 4 -19.42 7.88 -4.18
C LEU A 4 -20.39 8.47 -3.14
N ASP A 5 -19.90 8.61 -1.89
CA ASP A 5 -20.59 9.35 -0.83
C ASP A 5 -20.14 10.82 -0.89
N GLN A 6 -21.07 11.73 -1.12
CA GLN A 6 -20.79 13.16 -1.29
C GLN A 6 -20.07 13.76 -0.07
N ARG A 7 -20.42 13.36 1.15
CA ARG A 7 -19.81 13.88 2.38
C ARG A 7 -18.35 13.44 2.50
N ILE A 8 -18.09 12.15 2.23
CA ILE A 8 -16.72 11.58 2.27
C ILE A 8 -15.90 12.17 1.14
N GLN A 9 -16.45 12.29 -0.07
CA GLN A 9 -15.76 12.88 -1.22
C GLN A 9 -15.37 14.34 -0.96
N THR A 10 -16.29 15.15 -0.42
CA THR A 10 -16.03 16.57 -0.12
C THR A 10 -14.92 16.68 0.94
N LEU A 11 -15.03 15.94 2.04
CA LEU A 11 -14.01 15.94 3.10
C LEU A 11 -12.63 15.51 2.57
N ALA A 12 -12.59 14.40 1.81
CA ALA A 12 -11.36 13.90 1.21
C ALA A 12 -10.70 14.95 0.29
N TYR A 13 -11.48 15.63 -0.52
CA TYR A 13 -10.99 16.68 -1.43
C TYR A 13 -10.43 17.89 -0.67
N GLU A 14 -11.17 18.38 0.33
CA GLU A 14 -10.76 19.54 1.13
C GLU A 14 -9.46 19.24 1.92
N GLU A 15 -9.39 18.11 2.61
CA GLU A 15 -8.21 17.74 3.40
C GLU A 15 -7.00 17.43 2.51
N LEU A 16 -7.20 16.82 1.34
CA LEU A 16 -6.16 16.62 0.36
C LEU A 16 -5.55 17.96 -0.10
N ASN A 17 -6.38 18.93 -0.46
CA ASN A 17 -5.89 20.24 -0.91
C ASN A 17 -5.15 21.01 0.20
N LYS A 18 -5.65 20.93 1.45
CA LYS A 18 -4.94 21.47 2.61
C LYS A 18 -3.56 20.83 2.79
N ALA A 19 -3.47 19.50 2.69
CA ALA A 19 -2.23 18.75 2.82
C ALA A 19 -1.25 19.10 1.69
N VAL A 20 -1.70 19.09 0.44
CA VAL A 20 -0.86 19.45 -0.73
C VAL A 20 -0.30 20.85 -0.59
N SER A 21 -1.13 21.84 -0.17
CA SER A 21 -0.70 23.21 0.06
C SER A 21 0.27 23.33 1.24
N HIS A 22 -0.06 22.71 2.38
CA HIS A 22 0.77 22.77 3.60
C HIS A 22 2.17 22.19 3.37
N HIS A 23 2.25 21.05 2.70
CA HIS A 23 3.51 20.38 2.40
C HIS A 23 4.19 20.87 1.12
N ARG A 24 3.60 21.83 0.40
CA ARG A 24 4.07 22.29 -0.92
C ARG A 24 4.31 21.14 -1.89
N ALA A 25 3.44 20.13 -1.83
CA ALA A 25 3.53 19.00 -2.71
C ALA A 25 3.10 19.38 -4.13
N LYS A 26 3.63 18.68 -5.13
CA LYS A 26 3.27 18.92 -6.54
C LYS A 26 1.90 18.36 -6.88
N ALA A 27 1.55 17.26 -6.24
CA ALA A 27 0.28 16.56 -6.44
C ALA A 27 -0.02 15.68 -5.23
N GLY A 28 -1.26 15.23 -5.13
CA GLY A 28 -1.69 14.25 -4.15
C GLY A 28 -2.96 13.54 -4.61
N SER A 29 -3.26 12.41 -3.99
CA SER A 29 -4.50 11.67 -4.23
C SER A 29 -5.00 11.00 -2.97
N VAL A 30 -6.32 10.83 -2.87
CA VAL A 30 -6.99 10.09 -1.80
C VAL A 30 -7.95 9.08 -2.43
N VAL A 31 -7.95 7.87 -1.91
CA VAL A 31 -8.94 6.83 -2.22
C VAL A 31 -9.53 6.31 -0.92
N VAL A 32 -10.85 6.24 -0.85
CA VAL A 32 -11.59 5.64 0.26
C VAL A 32 -12.47 4.53 -0.30
N LEU A 33 -12.26 3.32 0.21
CA LEU A 33 -13.05 2.14 -0.16
C LEU A 33 -13.91 1.69 1.03
N ASP A 34 -15.11 1.20 0.72
CA ASP A 34 -15.86 0.38 1.67
C ASP A 34 -15.17 -0.98 1.79
N ALA A 35 -14.82 -1.37 3.02
CA ALA A 35 -14.09 -2.60 3.30
C ALA A 35 -14.92 -3.88 3.14
N GLN A 36 -16.25 -3.78 3.03
CA GLN A 36 -17.16 -4.90 2.88
C GLN A 36 -17.55 -5.15 1.42
N THR A 37 -17.60 -4.08 0.63
CA THR A 37 -18.15 -4.15 -0.74
C THR A 37 -17.12 -3.85 -1.82
N GLY A 38 -15.99 -3.20 -1.48
CA GLY A 38 -15.05 -2.68 -2.46
C GLY A 38 -15.57 -1.45 -3.22
N GLU A 39 -16.70 -0.89 -2.81
CA GLU A 39 -17.24 0.35 -3.38
C GLU A 39 -16.27 1.51 -3.13
N ILE A 40 -16.07 2.34 -4.16
CA ILE A 40 -15.28 3.56 -4.06
C ILE A 40 -16.17 4.64 -3.46
N LEU A 41 -15.97 4.97 -2.19
CA LEU A 41 -16.73 6.00 -1.46
C LEU A 41 -16.20 7.40 -1.73
N ALA A 42 -14.89 7.54 -1.95
CA ALA A 42 -14.26 8.77 -2.40
C ALA A 42 -13.02 8.49 -3.25
N LEU A 43 -12.77 9.34 -4.22
CA LEU A 43 -11.56 9.37 -5.01
C LEU A 43 -11.28 10.82 -5.40
N ALA A 44 -10.22 11.40 -4.83
CA ALA A 44 -9.85 12.78 -5.03
C ALA A 44 -8.42 12.90 -5.52
N ASN A 45 -8.15 13.88 -6.37
CA ASN A 45 -6.83 14.23 -6.87
C ASN A 45 -6.59 15.74 -6.68
N SER A 46 -5.34 16.13 -6.50
CA SER A 46 -4.88 17.52 -6.51
C SER A 46 -3.57 17.61 -7.31
N PRO A 47 -3.40 18.56 -8.25
CA PRO A 47 -4.38 19.55 -8.68
C PRO A 47 -5.60 18.91 -9.36
N ALA A 48 -6.73 19.58 -9.30
CA ALA A 48 -7.97 19.20 -9.95
C ALA A 48 -8.53 20.39 -10.73
N TYR A 49 -9.61 20.17 -11.48
CA TYR A 49 -10.30 21.22 -12.22
C TYR A 49 -11.75 21.36 -11.73
N ASP A 50 -12.34 22.53 -12.02
CA ASP A 50 -13.75 22.75 -11.80
C ASP A 50 -14.55 22.05 -12.92
N PRO A 51 -15.35 21.02 -12.61
CA PRO A 51 -16.14 20.29 -13.61
C PRO A 51 -17.19 21.18 -14.31
N ASN A 52 -17.57 22.32 -13.71
CA ASN A 52 -18.47 23.27 -14.32
C ASN A 52 -17.76 24.18 -15.35
N SER A 53 -16.43 24.20 -15.35
CA SER A 53 -15.61 25.00 -16.27
C SER A 53 -14.46 24.17 -16.89
N PRO A 54 -14.74 23.02 -17.51
CA PRO A 54 -13.71 22.08 -17.94
C PRO A 54 -12.80 22.61 -19.04
N GLY A 55 -13.23 23.62 -19.80
CA GLY A 55 -12.47 24.22 -20.90
C GLY A 55 -11.19 24.93 -20.47
N HIS A 56 -11.07 25.34 -19.22
CA HIS A 56 -9.92 26.04 -18.66
C HIS A 56 -8.90 25.10 -17.97
N ALA A 57 -9.22 23.80 -17.88
CA ALA A 57 -8.32 22.84 -17.22
C ALA A 57 -7.17 22.40 -18.14
N ASP A 58 -5.97 22.34 -17.60
CA ASP A 58 -4.82 21.72 -18.27
C ASP A 58 -4.83 20.18 -18.14
N SER A 59 -3.89 19.51 -18.80
CA SER A 59 -3.80 18.05 -18.79
C SER A 59 -3.51 17.47 -17.40
N GLU A 60 -2.74 18.20 -16.59
CA GLU A 60 -2.37 17.77 -15.24
C GLU A 60 -3.57 17.84 -14.28
N GLN A 61 -4.42 18.87 -14.43
CA GLN A 61 -5.64 19.01 -13.64
C GLN A 61 -6.71 17.97 -14.01
N ARG A 62 -6.77 17.52 -15.28
CA ARG A 62 -7.71 16.49 -15.75
C ARG A 62 -7.28 15.07 -15.41
N ARG A 63 -6.03 14.88 -15.05
CA ARG A 63 -5.45 13.56 -14.83
C ARG A 63 -5.96 12.92 -13.54
N ASN A 64 -6.58 11.75 -13.64
CA ASN A 64 -6.97 10.96 -12.48
C ASN A 64 -5.78 10.12 -11.97
N ARG A 65 -4.88 10.79 -11.23
CA ARG A 65 -3.64 10.19 -10.74
C ARG A 65 -3.86 8.95 -9.90
N ALA A 66 -4.92 8.92 -9.10
CA ALA A 66 -5.23 7.77 -8.24
C ALA A 66 -5.39 6.46 -9.03
N VAL A 67 -5.75 6.55 -10.32
CA VAL A 67 -6.03 5.40 -11.20
C VAL A 67 -4.95 5.20 -12.25
N THR A 68 -4.38 6.30 -12.75
CA THR A 68 -3.48 6.27 -13.93
C THR A 68 -1.99 6.28 -13.55
N ASP A 69 -1.62 6.92 -12.43
CA ASP A 69 -0.22 7.05 -12.05
C ASP A 69 0.26 5.82 -11.30
N MET A 70 1.45 5.38 -11.67
CA MET A 70 2.13 4.29 -11.00
C MET A 70 3.15 4.85 -10.01
N ILE A 71 3.09 4.35 -8.79
CA ILE A 71 4.03 4.67 -7.71
C ILE A 71 4.68 3.40 -7.17
N GLU A 72 5.90 3.52 -6.66
CA GLU A 72 6.48 2.52 -5.77
C GLU A 72 5.86 2.74 -4.37
N PRO A 73 5.14 1.77 -3.80
CA PRO A 73 4.37 1.99 -2.58
C PRO A 73 5.24 2.11 -1.32
N GLY A 74 6.52 1.78 -1.42
CA GLY A 74 7.43 1.80 -0.27
C GLY A 74 6.89 0.94 0.87
N SER A 75 7.06 1.42 2.10
CA SER A 75 6.67 0.69 3.31
C SER A 75 5.19 0.30 3.41
N ALA A 76 4.32 0.83 2.53
CA ALA A 76 2.93 0.37 2.45
C ALA A 76 2.79 -1.08 1.95
N MET A 77 3.85 -1.68 1.38
CA MET A 77 3.89 -3.11 1.02
C MET A 77 4.18 -4.05 2.19
N LYS A 78 4.76 -3.57 3.29
CA LYS A 78 5.19 -4.42 4.40
C LYS A 78 4.07 -5.26 5.04
N PRO A 79 2.84 -4.74 5.23
CA PRO A 79 1.74 -5.55 5.74
C PRO A 79 1.47 -6.81 4.92
N PHE A 80 1.64 -6.76 3.60
CA PHE A 80 1.43 -7.93 2.73
C PHE A 80 2.55 -8.96 2.89
N THR A 81 3.81 -8.54 2.96
CA THR A 81 4.93 -9.45 3.22
C THR A 81 4.79 -10.13 4.57
N ILE A 82 4.38 -9.39 5.60
CA ILE A 82 4.09 -9.93 6.94
C ILE A 82 2.91 -10.90 6.88
N ALA A 83 1.84 -10.56 6.15
CA ALA A 83 0.70 -11.44 5.96
C ALA A 83 1.10 -12.77 5.30
N LYS A 84 1.91 -12.74 4.24
CA LYS A 84 2.46 -13.95 3.59
C LYS A 84 3.22 -14.83 4.57
N ALA A 85 4.07 -14.22 5.40
CA ALA A 85 4.87 -14.95 6.37
C ALA A 85 4.01 -15.62 7.46
N LEU A 86 3.05 -14.89 8.04
CA LEU A 86 2.11 -15.41 9.03
C LEU A 86 1.21 -16.50 8.43
N ASP A 87 0.68 -16.28 7.22
CA ASP A 87 -0.22 -17.22 6.54
C ASP A 87 0.42 -18.57 6.24
N SER A 88 1.72 -18.56 5.97
CA SER A 88 2.50 -19.78 5.73
C SER A 88 2.69 -20.65 6.96
N GLY A 89 2.42 -20.13 8.16
CA GLY A 89 2.70 -20.80 9.43
C GLY A 89 4.18 -20.90 9.80
N LYS A 90 5.09 -20.36 8.98
CA LYS A 90 6.54 -20.37 9.27
C LYS A 90 6.91 -19.50 10.45
N VAL A 91 6.11 -18.47 10.72
CA VAL A 91 6.31 -17.52 11.83
C VAL A 91 4.98 -17.22 12.52
N GLY A 92 5.05 -16.86 13.79
CA GLY A 92 3.96 -16.25 14.54
C GLY A 92 4.22 -14.76 14.82
N VAL A 93 3.22 -14.10 15.39
CA VAL A 93 3.28 -12.65 15.71
C VAL A 93 4.46 -12.31 16.62
N ASN A 94 4.81 -13.22 17.54
CA ASN A 94 5.87 -13.06 18.52
C ASN A 94 7.20 -13.70 18.09
N THR A 95 7.36 -14.11 16.83
CA THR A 95 8.63 -14.64 16.32
C THR A 95 9.63 -13.51 16.17
N TRP A 96 10.82 -13.67 16.79
CA TRP A 96 11.88 -12.67 16.81
C TRP A 96 12.87 -12.84 15.66
N PHE A 97 13.34 -11.69 15.15
CA PHE A 97 14.34 -11.61 14.09
C PHE A 97 15.48 -10.67 14.51
N ASN A 98 16.69 -11.02 14.13
CA ASN A 98 17.80 -10.08 14.16
C ASN A 98 17.53 -9.00 13.10
N THR A 99 17.45 -7.75 13.50
CA THR A 99 17.18 -6.60 12.62
C THR A 99 18.37 -5.65 12.48
N ASN A 100 19.59 -6.11 12.82
CA ASN A 100 20.81 -5.41 12.46
C ASN A 100 20.98 -5.36 10.93
N PRO A 101 21.58 -4.29 10.40
CA PRO A 101 21.90 -4.19 8.98
C PRO A 101 22.68 -5.41 8.47
N TYR A 102 22.39 -5.86 7.26
CA TYR A 102 23.09 -6.99 6.65
C TYR A 102 23.27 -6.79 5.14
N LYS A 103 24.22 -7.52 4.57
CA LYS A 103 24.55 -7.44 3.14
C LYS A 103 23.83 -8.51 2.32
N ILE A 104 23.40 -8.11 1.13
CA ILE A 104 22.97 -9.01 0.04
C ILE A 104 23.82 -8.65 -1.18
N GLY A 105 24.84 -9.43 -1.45
CA GLY A 105 25.87 -9.07 -2.44
C GLY A 105 26.54 -7.74 -2.05
N PRO A 106 26.66 -6.78 -2.97
CA PRO A 106 27.26 -5.47 -2.69
C PRO A 106 26.33 -4.53 -1.92
N ALA A 107 25.01 -4.81 -1.89
CA ALA A 107 24.01 -3.93 -1.27
C ALA A 107 23.85 -4.22 0.22
N THR A 108 23.52 -3.18 0.98
CA THR A 108 23.21 -3.29 2.42
C THR A 108 21.75 -2.97 2.66
N VAL A 109 21.02 -3.89 3.29
CA VAL A 109 19.68 -3.65 3.81
C VAL A 109 19.81 -3.08 5.22
N ARG A 110 19.16 -1.95 5.46
CA ARG A 110 19.18 -1.22 6.74
C ARG A 110 17.87 -0.52 7.02
N ASP A 111 17.62 -0.28 8.28
CA ASP A 111 16.52 0.55 8.78
C ASP A 111 16.96 1.99 8.99
N THR A 112 16.00 2.90 9.08
CA THR A 112 16.26 4.31 9.44
C THR A 112 16.74 4.42 10.88
N HIS A 113 16.14 3.60 11.78
CA HIS A 113 16.55 3.46 13.18
C HIS A 113 16.94 2.01 13.43
N VAL A 114 18.11 1.78 14.00
CA VAL A 114 18.62 0.42 14.27
C VAL A 114 17.99 -0.12 15.55
N TYR A 115 17.33 -1.25 15.41
CA TYR A 115 16.88 -2.09 16.51
C TYR A 115 17.64 -3.43 16.39
N PRO A 116 18.33 -3.91 17.43
CA PRO A 116 19.11 -5.15 17.33
C PRO A 116 18.25 -6.38 17.00
N SER A 117 17.03 -6.40 17.53
CA SER A 117 16.04 -7.45 17.25
C SER A 117 14.63 -6.90 17.39
N LEU A 118 13.70 -7.44 16.57
CA LEU A 118 12.28 -7.15 16.62
C LEU A 118 11.50 -8.45 16.40
N ASP A 119 10.37 -8.57 17.07
CA ASP A 119 9.36 -9.56 16.69
C ASP A 119 8.54 -9.07 15.48
N VAL A 120 7.66 -9.92 14.96
CA VAL A 120 6.86 -9.58 13.76
C VAL A 120 5.97 -8.35 14.00
N ARG A 121 5.42 -8.18 15.21
CA ARG A 121 4.68 -6.96 15.59
C ARG A 121 5.59 -5.73 15.53
N GLY A 122 6.78 -5.81 16.13
CA GLY A 122 7.78 -4.73 16.12
C GLY A 122 8.26 -4.38 14.72
N ILE A 123 8.43 -5.37 13.83
CA ILE A 123 8.78 -5.14 12.41
C ILE A 123 7.72 -4.23 11.74
N MET A 124 6.43 -4.48 11.98
CA MET A 124 5.36 -3.62 11.49
C MET A 124 5.39 -2.24 12.14
N GLN A 125 5.38 -2.20 13.48
CA GLN A 125 5.27 -0.97 14.26
C GLN A 125 6.42 0.01 13.98
N LYS A 126 7.65 -0.51 13.90
CA LYS A 126 8.87 0.27 13.62
C LYS A 126 9.16 0.42 12.13
N SER A 127 8.35 -0.20 11.28
CA SER A 127 8.53 -0.19 9.83
C SER A 127 9.93 -0.69 9.39
N SER A 128 10.39 -1.82 9.94
CA SER A 128 11.72 -2.36 9.67
C SER A 128 11.84 -2.92 8.24
N ASN A 129 12.76 -2.38 7.46
CA ASN A 129 13.15 -2.94 6.15
C ASN A 129 13.89 -4.26 6.34
N VAL A 130 14.80 -4.30 7.34
CA VAL A 130 15.61 -5.48 7.64
C VAL A 130 14.72 -6.65 8.03
N GLY A 131 13.79 -6.42 8.98
CA GLY A 131 12.86 -7.46 9.42
C GLY A 131 11.99 -7.96 8.27
N THR A 132 11.42 -7.05 7.47
CA THR A 132 10.56 -7.43 6.34
C THR A 132 11.33 -8.18 5.25
N SER A 133 12.57 -7.78 4.94
CA SER A 133 13.40 -8.49 3.97
C SER A 133 13.77 -9.90 4.44
N ARG A 134 14.00 -10.09 5.74
CA ARG A 134 14.26 -11.43 6.31
C ARG A 134 13.01 -12.33 6.25
N LEU A 135 11.82 -11.78 6.46
CA LEU A 135 10.57 -12.50 6.25
C LEU A 135 10.42 -12.95 4.79
N SER A 136 10.68 -12.04 3.84
CA SER A 136 10.65 -12.37 2.40
C SER A 136 11.68 -13.44 2.01
N ALA A 137 12.87 -13.40 2.59
CA ALA A 137 13.94 -14.37 2.33
C ALA A 137 13.60 -15.81 2.75
N MET A 138 12.52 -16.02 3.52
CA MET A 138 12.01 -17.35 3.87
C MET A 138 11.28 -18.06 2.73
N PHE A 139 11.05 -17.36 1.61
CA PHE A 139 10.31 -17.83 0.45
C PHE A 139 11.19 -17.80 -0.80
N LYS A 140 10.88 -18.70 -1.73
CA LYS A 140 11.47 -18.63 -3.08
C LYS A 140 10.98 -17.38 -3.82
N PRO A 141 11.76 -16.82 -4.76
CA PRO A 141 11.32 -15.68 -5.57
C PRO A 141 9.97 -15.88 -6.25
N GLN A 142 9.71 -17.08 -6.79
CA GLN A 142 8.42 -17.43 -7.39
C GLN A 142 7.26 -17.31 -6.40
N GLU A 143 7.41 -17.80 -5.16
CA GLU A 143 6.36 -17.74 -4.14
C GLU A 143 6.01 -16.29 -3.78
N MET A 144 7.00 -15.39 -3.75
CA MET A 144 6.77 -13.97 -3.51
C MET A 144 6.13 -13.29 -4.73
N TYR A 145 6.58 -13.63 -5.94
CA TYR A 145 5.97 -13.14 -7.17
C TYR A 145 4.49 -13.53 -7.26
N ASP A 146 4.18 -14.81 -7.09
CA ASP A 146 2.81 -15.33 -7.17
C ASP A 146 1.91 -14.64 -6.14
N PHE A 147 2.44 -14.40 -4.95
CA PHE A 147 1.71 -13.70 -3.91
C PHE A 147 1.44 -12.23 -4.27
N TYR A 148 2.44 -11.47 -4.71
CA TYR A 148 2.22 -10.08 -5.14
C TYR A 148 1.29 -9.99 -6.35
N HIS A 149 1.43 -10.91 -7.29
CA HIS A 149 0.54 -11.02 -8.43
C HIS A 149 -0.91 -11.29 -8.00
N SER A 150 -1.12 -12.18 -7.02
CA SER A 150 -2.45 -12.47 -6.49
C SER A 150 -3.11 -11.27 -5.79
N LEU A 151 -2.33 -10.30 -5.31
CA LEU A 151 -2.83 -9.01 -4.79
C LEU A 151 -3.24 -8.03 -5.89
N GLY A 152 -3.04 -8.37 -7.16
CA GLY A 152 -3.36 -7.53 -8.31
C GLY A 152 -2.19 -6.68 -8.83
N VAL A 153 -0.98 -6.82 -8.28
CA VAL A 153 0.19 -6.09 -8.78
C VAL A 153 0.55 -6.57 -10.18
N GLY A 154 0.69 -5.65 -11.11
CA GLY A 154 0.96 -5.95 -12.52
C GLY A 154 -0.27 -6.36 -13.33
N GLN A 155 -1.48 -6.20 -12.78
CA GLN A 155 -2.75 -6.56 -13.42
C GLN A 155 -3.73 -5.39 -13.42
N ARG A 156 -4.50 -5.24 -14.49
CA ARG A 156 -5.62 -4.29 -14.52
C ARG A 156 -6.72 -4.75 -13.59
N MET A 157 -7.35 -3.80 -12.88
CA MET A 157 -8.45 -4.08 -11.96
C MET A 157 -9.79 -4.25 -12.66
N HIS A 158 -9.91 -3.74 -13.89
CA HIS A 158 -11.18 -3.62 -14.63
C HIS A 158 -12.22 -2.79 -13.85
N SER A 159 -11.75 -1.66 -13.28
CA SER A 159 -12.60 -0.72 -12.53
C SER A 159 -13.63 0.00 -13.41
N GLY A 160 -13.49 -0.09 -14.75
CA GLY A 160 -14.28 0.65 -15.71
C GLY A 160 -13.76 2.08 -15.98
N PHE A 161 -12.73 2.53 -15.28
CA PHE A 161 -12.17 3.86 -15.52
C PHE A 161 -11.20 3.86 -16.71
N PRO A 162 -11.35 4.81 -17.66
CA PRO A 162 -10.45 4.90 -18.82
C PRO A 162 -9.00 5.19 -18.40
N GLY A 163 -8.04 4.53 -19.05
CA GLY A 163 -6.62 4.75 -18.77
C GLY A 163 -6.10 4.10 -17.50
N GLU A 164 -6.86 3.18 -16.90
CA GLU A 164 -6.45 2.40 -15.74
C GLU A 164 -5.08 1.76 -15.94
N SER A 165 -4.17 1.97 -14.98
CA SER A 165 -2.84 1.36 -14.99
C SER A 165 -2.90 -0.11 -14.56
N ALA A 166 -2.06 -0.95 -15.19
CA ALA A 166 -1.82 -2.33 -14.74
C ALA A 166 -0.79 -2.41 -13.59
N GLY A 167 -0.01 -1.34 -13.37
CA GLY A 167 1.16 -1.42 -12.50
C GLY A 167 2.32 -2.16 -13.15
N LEU A 168 3.34 -2.47 -12.36
CA LEU A 168 4.54 -3.19 -12.81
C LEU A 168 4.96 -4.22 -11.77
N LEU A 169 5.04 -5.48 -12.21
CA LEU A 169 5.68 -6.57 -11.48
C LEU A 169 6.52 -7.38 -12.47
N ARG A 170 7.83 -7.26 -12.37
CA ARG A 170 8.72 -8.06 -13.23
C ARG A 170 8.66 -9.52 -12.84
N LYS A 171 8.80 -10.43 -13.82
CA LYS A 171 8.82 -11.86 -13.58
C LYS A 171 9.97 -12.25 -12.66
N TRP A 172 9.73 -13.19 -11.77
CA TRP A 172 10.63 -13.61 -10.70
C TRP A 172 11.96 -14.18 -11.21
N GLU A 173 11.98 -14.77 -12.41
CA GLU A 173 13.19 -15.32 -13.03
C GLU A 173 14.26 -14.24 -13.26
N ASN A 174 13.84 -12.99 -13.35
CA ASN A 174 14.72 -11.84 -13.57
C ASN A 174 15.12 -11.13 -12.27
N TRP A 175 14.73 -11.66 -11.10
CA TRP A 175 15.04 -11.02 -9.83
C TRP A 175 16.44 -11.41 -9.32
N ARG A 176 17.22 -10.39 -9.03
CA ARG A 176 18.43 -10.57 -8.21
C ARG A 176 18.00 -10.69 -6.73
N PRO A 177 18.80 -11.32 -5.86
CA PRO A 177 18.46 -11.47 -4.44
C PRO A 177 18.12 -10.16 -3.74
N ILE A 178 18.79 -9.06 -4.08
CA ILE A 178 18.48 -7.74 -3.53
C ILE A 178 17.11 -7.22 -3.97
N GLU A 179 16.64 -7.57 -5.15
CA GLU A 179 15.35 -7.11 -5.66
C GLU A 179 14.19 -7.76 -4.93
N GLN A 180 14.28 -9.05 -4.59
CA GLN A 180 13.30 -9.69 -3.72
C GLN A 180 13.22 -8.99 -2.37
N ALA A 181 14.37 -8.65 -1.78
CA ALA A 181 14.42 -7.93 -0.51
C ALA A 181 13.78 -6.54 -0.64
N THR A 182 14.12 -5.76 -1.66
CA THR A 182 13.57 -4.40 -1.84
C THR A 182 12.08 -4.40 -2.16
N MET A 183 11.59 -5.36 -2.96
CA MET A 183 10.15 -5.52 -3.24
C MET A 183 9.35 -5.81 -1.97
N SER A 184 9.93 -6.52 -1.01
CA SER A 184 9.26 -6.84 0.26
C SER A 184 8.88 -5.60 1.08
N PHE A 185 9.58 -4.48 0.88
CA PHE A 185 9.27 -3.19 1.47
C PHE A 185 8.96 -2.10 0.43
N GLY A 186 8.52 -2.53 -0.78
CA GLY A 186 7.79 -1.71 -1.75
C GLY A 186 8.62 -0.97 -2.79
N TYR A 187 9.85 -1.41 -3.07
CA TYR A 187 10.67 -0.86 -4.16
C TYR A 187 10.89 -1.90 -5.27
N GLY A 188 10.89 -1.44 -6.53
CA GLY A 188 11.08 -2.32 -7.69
C GLY A 188 9.79 -2.95 -8.22
N LEU A 189 8.65 -2.64 -7.63
CA LEU A 189 7.31 -2.88 -8.15
C LEU A 189 6.50 -1.58 -8.15
N GLN A 190 5.49 -1.48 -8.98
CA GLN A 190 4.67 -0.27 -9.08
C GLN A 190 3.19 -0.62 -9.17
N LEU A 191 2.35 0.22 -8.56
CA LEU A 191 0.89 0.16 -8.67
C LEU A 191 0.28 1.57 -8.58
N SER A 192 -0.96 1.68 -9.03
CA SER A 192 -1.74 2.89 -8.78
C SER A 192 -2.20 2.92 -7.31
N LEU A 193 -2.58 4.11 -6.83
CA LEU A 193 -3.15 4.24 -5.49
C LEU A 193 -4.42 3.40 -5.33
N LEU A 194 -5.27 3.35 -6.37
CA LEU A 194 -6.48 2.52 -6.34
C LEU A 194 -6.15 1.02 -6.28
N GLN A 195 -5.10 0.55 -7.00
CA GLN A 195 -4.62 -0.84 -6.87
C GLN A 195 -4.13 -1.13 -5.46
N LEU A 196 -3.39 -0.21 -4.84
CA LEU A 196 -2.91 -0.36 -3.47
C LEU A 196 -4.09 -0.43 -2.49
N ALA A 197 -5.05 0.48 -2.60
CA ALA A 197 -6.25 0.45 -1.77
C ALA A 197 -7.05 -0.85 -1.93
N ARG A 198 -7.20 -1.34 -3.17
CA ARG A 198 -7.81 -2.64 -3.45
C ARG A 198 -7.04 -3.79 -2.79
N ALA A 199 -5.72 -3.83 -2.88
CA ALA A 199 -4.91 -4.87 -2.25
C ALA A 199 -5.14 -4.92 -0.73
N TYR A 200 -5.34 -3.77 -0.08
CA TYR A 200 -5.64 -3.72 1.34
C TYR A 200 -6.98 -4.36 1.72
N THR A 201 -7.91 -4.58 0.78
CA THR A 201 -9.13 -5.35 1.08
C THR A 201 -8.81 -6.76 1.55
N VAL A 202 -7.70 -7.35 1.12
CA VAL A 202 -7.22 -8.65 1.63
C VAL A 202 -7.02 -8.61 3.14
N ILE A 203 -6.57 -7.50 3.69
CA ILE A 203 -6.36 -7.32 5.13
C ILE A 203 -7.68 -6.95 5.83
N THR A 204 -8.48 -6.07 5.23
CA THR A 204 -9.70 -5.54 5.85
C THR A 204 -10.92 -6.46 5.70
N HIS A 205 -10.94 -7.32 4.68
CA HIS A 205 -12.05 -8.23 4.37
C HIS A 205 -11.63 -9.71 4.48
N ASP A 206 -11.18 -10.09 5.64
CA ASP A 206 -10.90 -11.48 6.06
C ASP A 206 -10.13 -12.35 5.04
N GLY A 207 -9.17 -11.73 4.36
CA GLY A 207 -8.26 -12.39 3.44
C GLY A 207 -8.70 -12.39 1.98
N GLU A 208 -9.84 -11.78 1.65
CA GLU A 208 -10.36 -11.72 0.29
C GLU A 208 -9.94 -10.44 -0.44
N LEU A 209 -9.47 -10.58 -1.66
CA LEU A 209 -9.27 -9.47 -2.60
C LEU A 209 -10.60 -9.14 -3.26
N LEU A 210 -11.19 -8.01 -2.88
CA LEU A 210 -12.46 -7.57 -3.44
C LEU A 210 -12.28 -6.92 -4.83
N PRO A 211 -13.25 -7.02 -5.73
CA PRO A 211 -13.36 -6.12 -6.87
C PRO A 211 -13.63 -4.70 -6.37
N VAL A 212 -13.16 -3.69 -7.09
CA VAL A 212 -13.51 -2.28 -6.83
C VAL A 212 -14.59 -1.83 -7.79
N SER A 213 -15.47 -0.94 -7.34
CA SER A 213 -16.57 -0.45 -8.15
C SER A 213 -16.85 1.02 -7.91
N PHE A 214 -17.10 1.77 -9.00
CA PHE A 214 -17.70 3.11 -8.98
C PHE A 214 -19.23 3.06 -8.92
N GLU A 215 -19.80 1.87 -9.06
CA GLU A 215 -21.25 1.67 -8.98
C GLU A 215 -21.61 1.04 -7.64
N LYS A 216 -22.74 1.48 -7.10
CA LYS A 216 -23.27 0.94 -5.86
C LYS A 216 -23.68 -0.52 -6.05
N GLN A 217 -23.21 -1.39 -5.16
CA GLN A 217 -23.48 -2.82 -5.21
C GLN A 217 -24.78 -3.15 -4.48
N ALA A 218 -25.62 -3.99 -5.07
CA ALA A 218 -26.86 -4.48 -4.44
C ALA A 218 -26.58 -5.48 -3.32
N ALA A 219 -25.44 -6.16 -3.39
CA ALA A 219 -24.96 -7.12 -2.39
C ALA A 219 -23.43 -7.09 -2.36
N ALA A 220 -22.84 -7.51 -1.24
CA ALA A 220 -21.40 -7.65 -1.14
C ALA A 220 -20.86 -8.62 -2.20
N PRO A 221 -19.89 -8.20 -3.04
CA PRO A 221 -19.35 -9.07 -4.08
C PRO A 221 -18.51 -10.18 -3.43
N LYS A 222 -18.43 -11.32 -4.11
CA LYS A 222 -17.49 -12.36 -3.72
C LYS A 222 -16.08 -11.98 -4.16
N GLY A 223 -15.16 -11.93 -3.22
CA GLY A 223 -13.73 -11.71 -3.47
C GLY A 223 -13.00 -13.02 -3.79
N GLN A 224 -11.71 -12.88 -4.08
CA GLN A 224 -10.78 -13.98 -4.20
C GLN A 224 -10.04 -14.17 -2.89
N GLN A 225 -10.12 -15.35 -2.28
CA GLN A 225 -9.38 -15.68 -1.05
C GLN A 225 -7.89 -15.74 -1.34
N ILE A 226 -7.10 -14.88 -0.69
CA ILE A 226 -5.64 -14.78 -0.85
C ILE A 226 -4.92 -15.32 0.38
N ILE A 227 -5.39 -14.98 1.58
CA ILE A 227 -4.86 -15.44 2.87
C ILE A 227 -6.02 -15.92 3.75
N LYS A 228 -5.71 -16.62 4.83
CA LYS A 228 -6.71 -17.09 5.78
C LYS A 228 -7.34 -15.93 6.55
N PRO A 229 -8.64 -16.02 6.92
CA PRO A 229 -9.28 -15.00 7.77
C PRO A 229 -8.53 -14.71 9.07
N ALA A 230 -8.00 -15.75 9.72
CA ALA A 230 -7.21 -15.60 10.95
C ALA A 230 -5.93 -14.81 10.72
N THR A 231 -5.26 -14.97 9.57
CA THR A 231 -4.08 -14.19 9.19
C THR A 231 -4.44 -12.72 8.97
N ALA A 232 -5.51 -12.45 8.23
CA ALA A 232 -5.99 -11.08 8.00
C ALA A 232 -6.29 -10.37 9.33
N LYS A 233 -6.99 -11.05 10.26
CA LYS A 233 -7.27 -10.53 11.60
C LYS A 233 -5.98 -10.25 12.39
N ALA A 234 -5.01 -11.15 12.36
CA ALA A 234 -3.73 -10.96 13.04
C ALA A 234 -2.98 -9.73 12.49
N VAL A 235 -2.97 -9.54 11.16
CA VAL A 235 -2.33 -8.37 10.52
C VAL A 235 -3.05 -7.09 10.89
N ARG A 236 -4.39 -7.04 10.89
CA ARG A 236 -5.16 -5.88 11.37
C ARG A 236 -4.77 -5.48 12.79
N ASN A 237 -4.73 -6.46 13.70
CA ASN A 237 -4.35 -6.21 15.09
C ASN A 237 -2.92 -5.67 15.24
N ILE A 238 -1.98 -6.17 14.43
CA ILE A 238 -0.62 -5.64 14.40
C ILE A 238 -0.60 -4.21 13.84
N MET A 239 -1.41 -3.92 12.82
CA MET A 239 -1.46 -2.58 12.22
C MET A 239 -2.00 -1.52 13.18
N VAL A 240 -2.86 -1.87 14.14
CA VAL A 240 -3.29 -0.94 15.21
C VAL A 240 -2.09 -0.45 16.01
N SER A 241 -1.08 -1.30 16.26
CA SER A 241 0.13 -0.90 16.99
C SER A 241 0.93 0.23 16.31
N VAL A 242 0.70 0.48 15.03
CA VAL A 242 1.37 1.57 14.29
C VAL A 242 0.87 2.94 14.73
N THR A 243 -0.40 3.05 15.15
CA THR A 243 -1.00 4.28 15.68
C THR A 243 -0.84 4.43 17.19
N GLU A 244 -0.41 3.38 17.90
CA GLU A 244 -0.11 3.41 19.32
C GLU A 244 1.21 4.12 19.63
N LYS A 245 1.45 4.43 20.90
CA LYS A 245 2.70 5.04 21.39
C LYS A 245 3.92 4.21 20.93
N GLY A 246 4.84 4.86 20.26
CA GLY A 246 6.05 4.25 19.71
C GLY A 246 5.90 3.70 18.29
N GLY A 247 4.72 3.77 17.70
CA GLY A 247 4.48 3.51 16.28
C GLY A 247 4.83 4.69 15.39
N THR A 248 4.89 4.45 14.09
CA THR A 248 5.26 5.47 13.07
C THR A 248 4.05 6.29 12.60
N GLY A 249 2.84 5.90 12.95
CA GLY A 249 1.58 6.50 12.48
C GLY A 249 0.71 7.06 13.60
N THR A 250 1.29 7.51 14.71
CA THR A 250 0.55 8.01 15.88
C THR A 250 -0.39 9.18 15.58
N ALA A 251 -0.07 9.99 14.56
CA ALA A 251 -0.94 11.07 14.09
C ALA A 251 -2.27 10.58 13.47
N GLY A 252 -2.36 9.29 13.13
CA GLY A 252 -3.58 8.66 12.60
C GLY A 252 -4.50 8.08 13.68
N ALA A 253 -4.14 8.17 14.96
CA ALA A 253 -5.00 7.71 16.03
C ALA A 253 -6.27 8.57 16.13
N VAL A 254 -7.41 7.90 16.36
CA VAL A 254 -8.72 8.56 16.54
C VAL A 254 -9.34 8.02 17.81
N ASP A 255 -9.73 8.94 18.73
CA ASP A 255 -10.34 8.56 20.00
C ASP A 255 -11.61 7.74 19.80
N GLY A 256 -11.72 6.62 20.49
CA GLY A 256 -12.86 5.72 20.40
C GLY A 256 -12.83 4.75 19.20
N PHE A 257 -11.74 4.74 18.39
CA PHE A 257 -11.59 3.81 17.28
C PHE A 257 -10.25 3.09 17.31
N ASP A 258 -10.27 1.82 16.93
CA ASP A 258 -9.06 1.07 16.61
C ASP A 258 -8.65 1.35 15.15
N VAL A 259 -7.64 2.18 14.97
CA VAL A 259 -7.15 2.56 13.65
C VAL A 259 -5.90 1.77 13.30
N GLY A 260 -6.00 0.85 12.36
CA GLY A 260 -4.84 0.20 11.75
C GLY A 260 -4.23 1.10 10.68
N ALA A 261 -2.92 1.32 10.73
CA ALA A 261 -2.24 2.19 9.77
C ALA A 261 -0.93 1.60 9.28
N LYS A 262 -0.45 2.13 8.16
CA LYS A 262 0.93 1.96 7.69
C LYS A 262 1.40 3.22 6.97
N THR A 263 2.45 3.82 7.48
CA THR A 263 3.13 4.93 6.82
C THR A 263 3.97 4.44 5.65
N GLY A 264 4.01 5.20 4.58
CA GLY A 264 4.88 4.99 3.43
C GLY A 264 5.70 6.25 3.16
N THR A 265 6.97 6.07 2.77
CA THR A 265 7.82 7.13 2.26
C THR A 265 8.62 6.51 1.12
N ALA A 266 8.22 6.80 -0.10
CA ALA A 266 8.92 6.31 -1.28
C ALA A 266 9.80 7.41 -1.86
N ARG A 267 11.04 7.07 -2.19
CA ARG A 267 11.96 7.96 -2.90
C ARG A 267 11.61 7.96 -4.37
N LYS A 268 11.61 9.13 -4.99
CA LYS A 268 11.33 9.23 -6.42
C LYS A 268 12.50 8.70 -7.23
N LEU A 269 12.21 7.79 -8.16
CA LEU A 269 13.17 7.31 -9.15
C LEU A 269 13.28 8.33 -10.28
N VAL A 270 14.48 8.89 -10.48
CA VAL A 270 14.76 9.82 -11.58
C VAL A 270 15.95 9.27 -12.36
N ASN A 271 15.77 9.03 -13.65
CA ASN A 271 16.80 8.46 -14.54
C ASN A 271 17.47 7.20 -13.96
N GLY A 272 16.68 6.28 -13.39
CA GLY A 272 17.15 5.02 -12.82
C GLY A 272 17.89 5.12 -11.48
N ARG A 273 17.89 6.30 -10.83
CA ARG A 273 18.49 6.51 -9.49
C ARG A 273 17.48 7.12 -8.54
N TYR A 274 17.50 6.67 -7.28
CA TYR A 274 16.71 7.27 -6.21
C TYR A 274 17.33 8.59 -5.79
N VAL A 275 16.49 9.63 -5.69
CA VAL A 275 16.91 10.99 -5.31
C VAL A 275 16.48 11.25 -3.87
N ASP A 276 17.44 11.60 -3.01
CA ASP A 276 17.24 11.69 -1.56
C ASP A 276 16.26 12.78 -1.11
N ASN A 277 16.06 13.82 -1.90
CA ASN A 277 15.20 14.96 -1.53
C ASN A 277 13.89 15.03 -2.34
N LYS A 278 13.51 13.94 -3.02
CA LYS A 278 12.25 13.84 -3.76
C LYS A 278 11.51 12.58 -3.33
N HIS A 279 10.33 12.79 -2.76
CA HIS A 279 9.45 11.72 -2.31
C HIS A 279 8.18 11.65 -3.17
N VAL A 280 7.54 10.50 -3.17
CA VAL A 280 6.22 10.27 -3.76
C VAL A 280 5.22 10.24 -2.64
#